data_0518caec3b2a3f3857e30327b6962806
#
_entry.id   0518caec3b2a3f3857e30327b6962806
#
_cell.length_a   1.000
_cell.length_b   1.000
_cell.length_c   1.000
_cell.angle_alpha   90.00
_cell.angle_beta   90.00
_cell.angle_gamma   90.00
#
_symmetry.space_group_name_H-M   'P 1'
#
loop_
_entity.id
_entity.type
_entity.pdbx_description
1 polymer ?
#
loop_
_entity_poly.entity_id
_entity_poly.type
_entity_poly.pdbx_seq_one_letter_code
_entity_poly.pdbx_strand_id
1 'polypeptide(L)'
;LSSAASDVYKRQPLASALDFHAVLDEMWHTVQEELDFTIEANNIAEFKRLNDGVAYADCPATFPKWCTKNVLVMEYIAGHQIDDADGLRADGYDLNEIAVKLVHNYIRQITVYRFFHADPHPGNIRVQGGKIIWLDLGMMGRISPREAELYMGIIRTIYDQDVPALTQTLLALGQYDRAPDQQALTERIGIFLHKYESCLLYTSPSPRDS
;
A
#
# COMPACT_ATOMS: atom_id res chain seq x y z
N LEU A 1 1.23 -58.86 -15.00
CA LEU A 1 0.60 -57.79 -14.24
C LEU A 1 1.63 -56.85 -13.64
N SER A 2 1.68 -55.61 -14.08
CA SER A 2 2.34 -54.46 -13.45
C SER A 2 3.31 -53.69 -14.36
N SER A 3 2.77 -53.07 -15.39
CA SER A 3 3.49 -52.05 -16.15
C SER A 3 2.72 -50.72 -16.23
N ALA A 4 1.57 -50.62 -15.56
CA ALA A 4 0.69 -49.45 -15.65
C ALA A 4 0.73 -48.54 -14.41
N ALA A 5 1.50 -48.85 -13.36
CA ALA A 5 1.57 -48.07 -12.15
C ALA A 5 2.84 -47.18 -12.04
N SER A 6 3.77 -47.29 -13.01
CA SER A 6 5.04 -46.55 -13.01
C SER A 6 5.02 -45.22 -13.76
N ASP A 7 3.97 -44.92 -14.51
CA ASP A 7 3.90 -43.75 -15.40
C ASP A 7 3.08 -42.54 -14.85
N VAL A 8 2.55 -42.63 -13.64
CA VAL A 8 1.73 -41.56 -13.07
C VAL A 8 2.56 -40.52 -12.31
N TYR A 9 3.84 -40.76 -12.06
CA TYR A 9 4.76 -39.78 -11.48
C TYR A 9 5.81 -39.29 -12.49
N LYS A 10 5.41 -38.99 -13.71
CA LYS A 10 6.16 -38.01 -14.48
C LYS A 10 5.95 -36.67 -13.79
N ARG A 11 6.91 -36.36 -12.94
CA ARG A 11 7.12 -35.01 -12.35
C ARG A 11 6.95 -33.99 -13.46
N GLN A 12 5.82 -33.32 -13.49
CA GLN A 12 5.74 -32.01 -14.16
C GLN A 12 6.84 -31.16 -13.51
N PRO A 13 7.77 -30.62 -14.29
CA PRO A 13 8.77 -29.76 -13.75
C PRO A 13 8.11 -28.43 -13.37
N LEU A 14 7.57 -28.33 -12.15
CA LEU A 14 7.34 -27.04 -11.52
C LEU A 14 8.65 -26.23 -11.43
N ALA A 15 9.79 -26.91 -11.55
CA ALA A 15 11.12 -26.31 -11.53
C ALA A 15 11.49 -25.55 -12.82
N SER A 16 10.72 -25.65 -13.90
CA SER A 16 11.01 -24.93 -15.15
C SER A 16 10.23 -23.62 -15.31
N ALA A 17 9.30 -23.31 -14.40
CA ALA A 17 8.53 -22.06 -14.42
C ALA A 17 9.00 -21.03 -13.39
N LEU A 18 9.81 -21.43 -12.41
CA LEU A 18 10.42 -20.54 -11.43
C LEU A 18 11.93 -20.66 -11.57
N ASP A 19 12.58 -19.58 -11.97
CA ASP A 19 14.03 -19.45 -11.85
C ASP A 19 14.37 -19.29 -10.36
N PHE A 20 14.66 -20.41 -9.69
CA PHE A 20 15.00 -20.44 -8.28
C PHE A 20 16.23 -19.57 -7.95
N HIS A 21 17.16 -19.40 -8.89
CA HIS A 21 18.32 -18.54 -8.70
C HIS A 21 17.88 -17.08 -8.69
N ALA A 22 17.03 -16.66 -9.63
CA ALA A 22 16.49 -15.31 -9.66
C ALA A 22 15.67 -14.99 -8.41
N VAL A 23 14.86 -15.94 -7.91
CA VAL A 23 14.11 -15.77 -6.64
C VAL A 23 15.04 -15.64 -5.44
N LEU A 24 16.08 -16.49 -5.36
CA LEU A 24 17.05 -16.41 -4.25
C LEU A 24 17.91 -15.14 -4.31
N ASP A 25 18.29 -14.71 -5.49
CA ASP A 25 19.05 -13.48 -5.69
C ASP A 25 18.20 -12.25 -5.32
N GLU A 26 16.93 -12.23 -5.69
CA GLU A 26 15.98 -11.18 -5.28
C GLU A 26 15.75 -11.16 -3.77
N MET A 27 15.52 -12.35 -3.16
CA MET A 27 15.41 -12.45 -1.71
C MET A 27 16.68 -11.99 -1.00
N TRP A 28 17.85 -12.35 -1.51
CA TRP A 28 19.11 -11.93 -0.95
C TRP A 28 19.31 -10.41 -1.04
N HIS A 29 18.94 -9.82 -2.17
CA HIS A 29 18.99 -8.38 -2.37
C HIS A 29 18.07 -7.66 -1.38
N THR A 30 16.82 -8.10 -1.26
CA THR A 30 15.85 -7.56 -0.31
C THR A 30 16.36 -7.63 1.15
N VAL A 31 16.90 -8.78 1.56
CA VAL A 31 17.46 -8.93 2.91
C VAL A 31 18.65 -7.97 3.13
N GLN A 32 19.50 -7.76 2.13
CA GLN A 32 20.61 -6.82 2.26
C GLN A 32 20.15 -5.37 2.39
N GLU A 33 19.08 -4.99 1.67
CA GLU A 33 18.46 -3.66 1.79
C GLU A 33 17.82 -3.47 3.17
N GLU A 34 17.10 -4.47 3.68
CA GLU A 34 16.50 -4.44 5.03
C GLU A 34 17.55 -4.35 6.16
N LEU A 35 18.76 -4.84 5.93
CA LEU A 35 19.87 -4.76 6.89
C LEU A 35 20.63 -3.43 6.84
N ASP A 36 20.24 -2.49 5.96
CA ASP A 36 20.88 -1.19 5.83
C ASP A 36 19.96 -0.04 6.28
N PHE A 37 19.99 0.27 7.57
CA PHE A 37 19.18 1.35 8.14
C PHE A 37 19.49 2.74 7.60
N THR A 38 20.53 2.93 6.78
CA THR A 38 20.75 4.20 6.10
C THR A 38 19.71 4.44 5.01
N ILE A 39 19.16 3.37 4.42
CA ILE A 39 18.06 3.44 3.45
C ILE A 39 16.82 3.99 4.14
N GLU A 40 16.42 3.42 5.26
CA GLU A 40 15.26 3.88 6.03
C GLU A 40 15.42 5.31 6.53
N ALA A 41 16.60 5.68 7.04
CA ALA A 41 16.88 7.05 7.46
C ALA A 41 16.71 8.07 6.31
N ASN A 42 17.14 7.71 5.09
CA ASN A 42 16.97 8.52 3.90
C ASN A 42 15.49 8.61 3.47
N ASN A 43 14.77 7.49 3.53
CA ASN A 43 13.34 7.43 3.22
C ASN A 43 12.53 8.30 4.20
N ILE A 44 12.84 8.28 5.50
CA ILE A 44 12.23 9.16 6.51
C ILE A 44 12.48 10.64 6.15
N ALA A 45 13.70 10.99 5.80
CA ALA A 45 14.03 12.38 5.42
C ALA A 45 13.27 12.81 4.15
N GLU A 46 13.18 11.94 3.15
CA GLU A 46 12.42 12.22 1.92
C GLU A 46 10.91 12.30 2.20
N PHE A 47 10.35 11.38 2.97
CA PHE A 47 8.95 11.40 3.35
C PHE A 47 8.58 12.69 4.06
N LYS A 48 9.41 13.12 5.01
CA LYS A 48 9.21 14.37 5.75
C LYS A 48 9.23 15.59 4.83
N ARG A 49 10.17 15.64 3.89
CA ARG A 49 10.25 16.71 2.89
C ARG A 49 9.01 16.74 1.97
N LEU A 50 8.51 15.57 1.54
CA LEU A 50 7.34 15.47 0.66
C LEU A 50 6.02 15.82 1.37
N ASN A 51 5.95 15.59 2.68
CA ASN A 51 4.80 15.94 3.50
C ASN A 51 4.96 17.30 4.21
N ASP A 52 5.97 18.08 3.86
CA ASP A 52 6.12 19.45 4.38
C ASP A 52 4.86 20.27 4.06
N GLY A 53 4.28 20.91 5.07
CA GLY A 53 3.00 21.63 4.96
C GLY A 53 1.74 20.74 5.02
N VAL A 54 1.86 19.42 5.15
CA VAL A 54 0.71 18.53 5.40
C VAL A 54 0.48 18.40 6.90
N ALA A 55 -0.48 19.15 7.43
CA ALA A 55 -0.69 19.29 8.86
C ALA A 55 -1.08 17.99 9.57
N TYR A 56 -1.66 17.03 8.84
CA TYR A 56 -2.27 15.80 9.39
C TYR A 56 -1.48 14.53 9.13
N ALA A 57 -0.28 14.60 8.54
CA ALA A 57 0.60 13.46 8.33
C ALA A 57 2.04 13.80 8.71
N ASP A 58 2.74 12.84 9.31
CA ASP A 58 4.14 13.01 9.73
C ASP A 58 4.83 11.64 9.80
N CYS A 59 6.10 11.63 10.14
CA CYS A 59 6.90 10.46 10.49
C CYS A 59 7.87 10.83 11.62
N PRO A 60 8.49 9.86 12.31
CA PRO A 60 9.45 10.12 13.37
C PRO A 60 10.62 10.99 12.89
N ALA A 61 11.11 11.87 13.74
CA ALA A 61 12.37 12.54 13.50
C ALA A 61 13.53 11.53 13.68
N THR A 62 14.50 11.54 12.77
CA THR A 62 15.74 10.77 12.93
C THR A 62 16.82 11.60 13.61
N PHE A 63 17.78 10.92 14.24
CA PHE A 63 18.96 11.52 14.84
C PHE A 63 20.22 11.08 14.07
N PRO A 64 20.55 11.71 12.91
CA PRO A 64 21.57 11.25 11.98
C PRO A 64 22.94 11.02 12.61
N LYS A 65 23.28 11.80 13.66
CA LYS A 65 24.55 11.66 14.39
C LYS A 65 24.74 10.25 14.99
N TRP A 66 23.65 9.57 15.30
CA TRP A 66 23.65 8.24 15.93
C TRP A 66 23.15 7.13 15.01
N CYS A 67 22.76 7.49 13.77
CA CYS A 67 22.37 6.51 12.77
C CYS A 67 23.62 5.94 12.06
N THR A 68 23.60 4.65 11.83
CA THR A 68 24.63 3.91 11.07
C THR A 68 23.96 2.89 10.18
N LYS A 69 24.70 2.16 9.36
CA LYS A 69 24.18 1.05 8.59
C LYS A 69 23.39 0.02 9.45
N ASN A 70 23.81 -0.20 10.69
CA ASN A 70 23.25 -1.24 11.56
C ASN A 70 22.39 -0.68 12.71
N VAL A 71 22.22 0.63 12.80
CA VAL A 71 21.46 1.28 13.88
C VAL A 71 20.69 2.47 13.33
N LEU A 72 19.39 2.49 13.54
CA LEU A 72 18.53 3.65 13.31
C LEU A 72 18.10 4.22 14.66
N VAL A 73 18.40 5.50 14.90
CA VAL A 73 17.95 6.23 16.09
C VAL A 73 16.93 7.26 15.67
N MET A 74 15.72 7.13 16.17
CA MET A 74 14.60 8.01 15.83
C MET A 74 13.73 8.32 17.03
N GLU A 75 12.85 9.30 16.87
CA GLU A 75 11.85 9.72 17.83
C GLU A 75 10.92 8.55 18.21
N TYR A 76 10.63 8.43 19.52
CA TYR A 76 9.62 7.50 19.99
C TYR A 76 8.22 8.09 19.84
N ILE A 77 7.34 7.38 19.15
CA ILE A 77 5.94 7.78 18.94
C ILE A 77 5.05 7.00 19.89
N ALA A 78 4.47 7.70 20.86
CA ALA A 78 3.63 7.11 21.91
C ALA A 78 2.15 6.95 21.52
N GLY A 79 1.73 7.42 20.35
CA GLY A 79 0.32 7.40 19.91
C GLY A 79 -0.27 6.00 19.77
N HIS A 80 -1.60 5.94 19.61
CA HIS A 80 -2.33 4.69 19.38
C HIS A 80 -2.00 4.07 18.03
N GLN A 81 -2.02 2.75 17.92
CA GLN A 81 -2.08 2.10 16.61
C GLN A 81 -3.36 2.51 15.89
N ILE A 82 -3.32 2.56 14.56
CA ILE A 82 -4.45 3.04 13.75
C ILE A 82 -5.69 2.15 13.87
N ASP A 83 -5.52 0.88 14.20
CA ASP A 83 -6.58 -0.11 14.42
C ASP A 83 -7.05 -0.24 15.88
N ASP A 84 -6.42 0.49 16.82
CA ASP A 84 -6.91 0.59 18.21
C ASP A 84 -8.12 1.54 18.31
N ALA A 85 -9.24 1.08 17.77
CA ALA A 85 -10.46 1.88 17.70
C ALA A 85 -10.97 2.33 19.08
N ASP A 86 -10.79 1.50 20.10
CA ASP A 86 -11.28 1.79 21.46
C ASP A 86 -10.37 2.83 22.15
N GLY A 87 -9.06 2.69 22.03
CA GLY A 87 -8.11 3.70 22.52
C GLY A 87 -8.29 5.04 21.83
N LEU A 88 -8.45 5.06 20.51
CA LEU A 88 -8.70 6.26 19.74
C LEU A 88 -9.99 6.98 20.18
N ARG A 89 -11.10 6.24 20.39
CA ARG A 89 -12.35 6.84 20.89
C ARG A 89 -12.22 7.35 22.31
N ALA A 90 -11.52 6.61 23.18
CA ALA A 90 -11.28 7.01 24.56
C ALA A 90 -10.52 8.35 24.66
N ASP A 91 -9.60 8.59 23.73
CA ASP A 91 -8.84 9.85 23.62
C ASP A 91 -9.58 10.94 22.81
N GLY A 92 -10.84 10.66 22.41
CA GLY A 92 -11.70 11.67 21.76
C GLY A 92 -11.48 11.83 20.26
N TYR A 93 -10.79 10.90 19.59
CA TYR A 93 -10.63 10.96 18.15
C TYR A 93 -11.89 10.49 17.40
N ASP A 94 -12.23 11.20 16.32
CA ASP A 94 -13.21 10.75 15.35
C ASP A 94 -12.55 9.75 14.37
N LEU A 95 -13.01 8.50 14.40
CA LEU A 95 -12.45 7.45 13.54
C LEU A 95 -12.67 7.72 12.05
N ASN A 96 -13.75 8.42 11.67
CA ASN A 96 -14.00 8.79 10.28
C ASN A 96 -12.99 9.84 9.83
N GLU A 97 -12.71 10.84 10.66
CA GLU A 97 -11.69 11.85 10.38
C GLU A 97 -10.31 11.21 10.22
N ILE A 98 -9.95 10.27 11.11
CA ILE A 98 -8.69 9.52 11.03
C ILE A 98 -8.62 8.70 9.74
N ALA A 99 -9.69 8.00 9.37
CA ALA A 99 -9.75 7.22 8.13
C ALA A 99 -9.59 8.09 6.88
N VAL A 100 -10.27 9.25 6.84
CA VAL A 100 -10.15 10.22 5.73
C VAL A 100 -8.71 10.75 5.62
N LYS A 101 -8.09 11.13 6.73
CA LYS A 101 -6.69 11.59 6.76
C LYS A 101 -5.74 10.53 6.24
N LEU A 102 -5.91 9.27 6.67
CA LEU A 102 -5.10 8.15 6.24
C LEU A 102 -5.20 7.94 4.72
N VAL A 103 -6.43 7.75 4.22
CA VAL A 103 -6.68 7.50 2.80
C VAL A 103 -6.19 8.65 1.94
N HIS A 104 -6.48 9.90 2.34
CA HIS A 104 -6.06 11.09 1.60
C HIS A 104 -4.52 11.20 1.54
N ASN A 105 -3.82 10.98 2.66
CA ASN A 105 -2.36 11.01 2.64
C ASN A 105 -1.78 9.88 1.78
N TYR A 106 -2.34 8.65 1.88
CA TYR A 106 -1.86 7.51 1.10
C TYR A 106 -2.07 7.70 -0.41
N ILE A 107 -3.23 8.21 -0.82
CA ILE A 107 -3.47 8.59 -2.22
C ILE A 107 -2.44 9.63 -2.68
N ARG A 108 -2.13 10.65 -1.88
CA ARG A 108 -1.10 11.64 -2.22
C ARG A 108 0.29 11.02 -2.37
N GLN A 109 0.65 10.08 -1.50
CA GLN A 109 1.93 9.35 -1.61
C GLN A 109 2.05 8.66 -2.98
N ILE A 110 1.00 7.97 -3.43
CA ILE A 110 0.98 7.25 -4.71
C ILE A 110 0.94 8.22 -5.89
N THR A 111 -0.03 9.13 -5.90
CA THR A 111 -0.39 9.88 -7.10
C THR A 111 0.37 11.19 -7.28
N VAL A 112 0.71 11.87 -6.18
CA VAL A 112 1.40 13.17 -6.20
C VAL A 112 2.88 13.01 -5.98
N TYR A 113 3.25 12.32 -4.89
CA TYR A 113 4.66 12.16 -4.52
C TYR A 113 5.32 11.04 -5.32
N ARG A 114 4.55 10.04 -5.75
CA ARG A 114 5.03 8.83 -6.43
C ARG A 114 6.12 8.11 -5.61
N PHE A 115 6.02 8.31 -4.33
CA PHE A 115 6.84 7.74 -3.28
C PHE A 115 5.90 7.36 -2.13
N PHE A 116 5.68 6.07 -1.93
CA PHE A 116 4.62 5.57 -1.07
C PHE A 116 5.11 4.42 -0.19
N HIS A 117 4.48 4.27 0.97
CA HIS A 117 4.72 3.16 1.88
C HIS A 117 4.25 1.86 1.24
N ALA A 118 5.16 0.90 1.00
CA ALA A 118 4.84 -0.34 0.29
C ALA A 118 4.19 -1.40 1.18
N ASP A 119 4.31 -1.27 2.51
CA ASP A 119 3.68 -2.16 3.49
C ASP A 119 2.85 -1.39 4.54
N PRO A 120 1.70 -0.79 4.16
CA PRO A 120 0.89 0.07 5.01
C PRO A 120 0.00 -0.72 5.99
N HIS A 121 0.55 -1.73 6.67
CA HIS A 121 -0.23 -2.47 7.67
C HIS A 121 -0.38 -1.63 8.96
N PRO A 122 -1.42 -1.91 9.80
CA PRO A 122 -1.73 -1.10 10.97
C PRO A 122 -0.58 -0.93 11.96
N GLY A 123 0.31 -1.91 12.09
CA GLY A 123 1.47 -1.84 12.97
C GLY A 123 2.46 -0.74 12.62
N ASN A 124 2.48 -0.31 11.34
CA ASN A 124 3.35 0.75 10.83
C ASN A 124 2.69 2.13 10.83
N ILE A 125 1.49 2.25 11.41
CA ILE A 125 0.74 3.51 11.40
C ILE A 125 0.25 3.83 12.82
N ARG A 126 0.57 5.03 13.29
CA ARG A 126 0.08 5.54 14.57
C ARG A 126 -0.71 6.82 14.42
N VAL A 127 -1.56 7.09 15.41
CA VAL A 127 -2.27 8.37 15.54
C VAL A 127 -1.76 9.08 16.79
N GLN A 128 -1.21 10.27 16.61
CA GLN A 128 -0.72 11.10 17.72
C GLN A 128 -1.02 12.58 17.44
N GLY A 129 -1.65 13.26 18.38
CA GLY A 129 -1.99 14.68 18.23
C GLY A 129 -2.88 14.98 17.01
N GLY A 130 -3.77 14.05 16.64
CA GLY A 130 -4.64 14.17 15.46
C GLY A 130 -3.96 13.98 14.11
N LYS A 131 -2.69 13.56 14.12
CA LYS A 131 -1.91 13.26 12.90
C LYS A 131 -1.78 11.76 12.69
N ILE A 132 -1.70 11.36 11.43
CA ILE A 132 -1.25 10.03 10.99
C ILE A 132 0.28 10.04 11.00
N ILE A 133 0.88 9.16 11.78
CA ILE A 133 2.34 9.02 11.87
C ILE A 133 2.73 7.70 11.22
N TRP A 134 3.47 7.80 10.12
CA TRP A 134 3.99 6.64 9.39
C TRP A 134 5.31 6.20 10.02
N LEU A 135 5.34 4.94 10.45
CA LEU A 135 6.52 4.27 11.00
C LEU A 135 7.11 3.33 9.94
N ASP A 136 8.30 2.80 10.23
CA ASP A 136 8.97 1.80 9.40
C ASP A 136 8.95 2.15 7.90
N LEU A 137 9.71 3.17 7.54
CA LEU A 137 9.84 3.61 6.14
C LEU A 137 10.98 2.87 5.40
N GLY A 138 11.37 1.68 5.86
CA GLY A 138 12.35 0.83 5.21
C GLY A 138 11.89 0.39 3.82
N MET A 139 10.62 0.01 3.70
CA MET A 139 10.04 -0.48 2.45
C MET A 139 9.18 0.62 1.78
N MET A 140 9.80 1.40 0.90
CA MET A 140 9.12 2.46 0.15
C MET A 140 9.08 2.14 -1.35
N GLY A 141 7.89 2.25 -1.94
CA GLY A 141 7.68 2.10 -3.38
C GLY A 141 7.87 3.42 -4.14
N ARG A 142 8.31 3.30 -5.40
CA ARG A 142 8.38 4.41 -6.35
C ARG A 142 7.71 4.03 -7.65
N ILE A 143 6.93 4.94 -8.20
CA ILE A 143 6.25 4.74 -9.48
C ILE A 143 6.54 5.87 -10.46
N SER A 144 6.46 5.55 -11.73
CA SER A 144 6.60 6.52 -12.81
C SER A 144 5.37 7.46 -12.87
N PRO A 145 5.47 8.61 -13.53
CA PRO A 145 4.32 9.49 -13.78
C PRO A 145 3.16 8.76 -14.48
N ARG A 146 3.48 7.88 -15.44
CA ARG A 146 2.49 7.11 -16.19
C ARG A 146 1.71 6.14 -15.30
N GLU A 147 2.40 5.45 -14.39
CA GLU A 147 1.75 4.56 -13.42
C GLU A 147 0.87 5.35 -12.44
N ALA A 148 1.33 6.52 -11.98
CA ALA A 148 0.53 7.39 -11.13
C ALA A 148 -0.78 7.84 -11.82
N GLU A 149 -0.73 8.16 -13.11
CA GLU A 149 -1.92 8.48 -13.92
C GLU A 149 -2.88 7.29 -14.03
N LEU A 150 -2.35 6.08 -14.21
CA LEU A 150 -3.15 4.85 -14.23
C LEU A 150 -3.84 4.61 -12.88
N TYR A 151 -3.12 4.73 -11.77
CA TYR A 151 -3.72 4.59 -10.44
C TYR A 151 -4.77 5.67 -10.15
N MET A 152 -4.53 6.91 -10.59
CA MET A 152 -5.57 7.97 -10.52
C MET A 152 -6.80 7.63 -11.35
N GLY A 153 -6.62 7.04 -12.53
CA GLY A 153 -7.71 6.54 -13.36
C GLY A 153 -8.55 5.49 -12.62
N ILE A 154 -7.90 4.51 -11.98
CA ILE A 154 -8.57 3.49 -11.16
C ILE A 154 -9.35 4.14 -10.02
N ILE A 155 -8.73 5.02 -9.25
CA ILE A 155 -9.38 5.70 -8.12
C ILE A 155 -10.63 6.47 -8.60
N ARG A 156 -10.53 7.16 -9.73
CA ARG A 156 -11.66 7.89 -10.31
C ARG A 156 -12.78 6.95 -10.74
N THR A 157 -12.48 5.85 -11.45
CA THR A 157 -13.51 4.88 -11.86
C THR A 157 -14.19 4.20 -10.68
N ILE A 158 -13.47 3.97 -9.57
CA ILE A 158 -14.04 3.48 -8.31
C ILE A 158 -14.97 4.54 -7.70
N TYR A 159 -14.54 5.80 -7.64
CA TYR A 159 -15.33 6.89 -7.11
C TYR A 159 -16.62 7.12 -7.93
N ASP A 160 -16.50 7.10 -9.27
CA ASP A 160 -17.63 7.30 -10.20
C ASP A 160 -18.51 6.04 -10.31
N GLN A 161 -18.19 4.94 -9.64
CA GLN A 161 -18.87 3.63 -9.73
C GLN A 161 -18.93 3.11 -11.18
N ASP A 162 -17.95 3.47 -12.01
CA ASP A 162 -17.89 3.08 -13.42
C ASP A 162 -17.29 1.68 -13.58
N VAL A 163 -18.14 0.66 -13.38
CA VAL A 163 -17.75 -0.76 -13.50
C VAL A 163 -17.13 -1.08 -14.86
N PRO A 164 -17.69 -0.66 -16.01
CA PRO A 164 -17.11 -0.90 -17.32
C PRO A 164 -15.71 -0.30 -17.48
N ALA A 165 -15.51 0.96 -17.11
CA ALA A 165 -14.22 1.64 -17.24
C ALA A 165 -13.18 1.02 -16.29
N LEU A 166 -13.56 0.67 -15.05
CA LEU A 166 -12.68 -0.04 -14.11
C LEU A 166 -12.27 -1.40 -14.65
N THR A 167 -13.21 -2.17 -15.22
CA THR A 167 -12.92 -3.46 -15.86
C THR A 167 -11.89 -3.31 -16.97
N GLN A 168 -12.07 -2.36 -17.88
CA GLN A 168 -11.14 -2.12 -18.98
C GLN A 168 -9.75 -1.71 -18.48
N THR A 169 -9.68 -0.86 -17.46
CA THR A 169 -8.41 -0.41 -16.87
C THR A 169 -7.66 -1.58 -16.23
N LEU A 170 -8.35 -2.43 -15.46
CA LEU A 170 -7.75 -3.61 -14.84
C LEU A 170 -7.30 -4.64 -15.88
N LEU A 171 -8.07 -4.83 -16.95
CA LEU A 171 -7.67 -5.69 -18.07
C LEU A 171 -6.41 -5.17 -18.78
N ALA A 172 -6.27 -3.85 -18.92
CA ALA A 172 -5.11 -3.24 -19.55
C ALA A 172 -3.82 -3.33 -18.68
N LEU A 173 -3.97 -3.47 -17.37
CA LEU A 173 -2.85 -3.62 -16.41
C LEU A 173 -2.40 -5.06 -16.24
N GLY A 174 -3.29 -6.02 -16.46
CA GLY A 174 -3.03 -7.43 -16.22
C GLY A 174 -2.11 -8.05 -17.28
N GLN A 175 -1.26 -8.98 -16.84
CA GLN A 175 -0.59 -9.93 -17.73
C GLN A 175 -1.33 -11.27 -17.61
N TYR A 176 -1.74 -11.84 -18.74
CA TYR A 176 -2.61 -13.01 -18.77
C TYR A 176 -1.99 -14.14 -19.59
N ASP A 177 -1.87 -15.31 -18.99
CA ASP A 177 -1.49 -16.53 -19.73
C ASP A 177 -2.63 -17.05 -20.63
N ARG A 178 -3.88 -16.66 -20.32
CA ARG A 178 -5.09 -16.97 -21.08
C ARG A 178 -6.00 -15.77 -21.12
N ALA A 179 -6.80 -15.64 -22.19
CA ALA A 179 -7.79 -14.56 -22.27
C ALA A 179 -8.73 -14.60 -21.05
N PRO A 180 -8.83 -13.49 -20.28
CA PRO A 180 -9.68 -13.44 -19.12
C PRO A 180 -11.16 -13.44 -19.48
N ASP A 181 -11.99 -14.06 -18.64
CA ASP A 181 -13.44 -13.94 -18.72
C ASP A 181 -13.87 -12.54 -18.28
N GLN A 182 -14.06 -11.66 -19.28
CA GLN A 182 -14.42 -10.26 -19.04
C GLN A 182 -15.78 -10.12 -18.38
N GLN A 183 -16.74 -11.01 -18.68
CA GLN A 183 -18.07 -10.93 -18.10
C GLN A 183 -18.01 -11.27 -16.60
N ALA A 184 -17.36 -12.36 -16.24
CA ALA A 184 -17.18 -12.76 -14.84
C ALA A 184 -16.39 -11.70 -14.04
N LEU A 185 -15.37 -11.07 -14.66
CA LEU A 185 -14.62 -9.99 -14.03
C LEU A 185 -15.51 -8.77 -13.78
N THR A 186 -16.28 -8.33 -14.78
CA THR A 186 -17.19 -7.18 -14.66
C THR A 186 -18.22 -7.39 -13.55
N GLU A 187 -18.81 -8.59 -13.47
CA GLU A 187 -19.77 -8.93 -12.43
C GLU A 187 -19.14 -8.86 -11.03
N ARG A 188 -17.94 -9.42 -10.85
CA ARG A 188 -17.22 -9.38 -9.57
C ARG A 188 -16.85 -7.96 -9.15
N ILE A 189 -16.42 -7.12 -10.10
CA ILE A 189 -16.15 -5.70 -9.85
C ILE A 189 -17.42 -4.97 -9.40
N GLY A 190 -18.55 -5.20 -10.06
CA GLY A 190 -19.84 -4.62 -9.68
C GLY A 190 -20.24 -4.99 -8.24
N ILE A 191 -20.14 -6.27 -7.88
CA ILE A 191 -20.41 -6.76 -6.52
C ILE A 191 -19.46 -6.08 -5.50
N PHE A 192 -18.17 -5.99 -5.84
CA PHE A 192 -17.17 -5.35 -4.98
C PHE A 192 -17.50 -3.87 -4.74
N LEU A 193 -17.74 -3.09 -5.80
CA LEU A 193 -18.04 -1.67 -5.69
C LEU A 193 -19.32 -1.44 -4.88
N HIS A 194 -20.38 -2.21 -5.12
CA HIS A 194 -21.63 -2.10 -4.37
C HIS A 194 -21.43 -2.41 -2.86
N LYS A 195 -20.60 -3.41 -2.54
CA LYS A 195 -20.29 -3.75 -1.14
C LYS A 195 -19.64 -2.60 -0.38
N TYR A 196 -18.81 -1.79 -1.05
CA TYR A 196 -18.06 -0.69 -0.44
C TYR A 196 -18.65 0.70 -0.75
N GLU A 197 -19.80 0.78 -1.40
CA GLU A 197 -20.48 2.04 -1.72
C GLU A 197 -20.71 2.92 -0.47
N SER A 198 -21.14 2.32 0.63
CA SER A 198 -21.36 3.03 1.90
C SER A 198 -20.07 3.61 2.49
N CYS A 199 -18.92 2.95 2.28
CA CYS A 199 -17.63 3.47 2.74
C CYS A 199 -17.16 4.68 1.91
N LEU A 200 -17.49 4.74 0.63
CA LEU A 200 -17.10 5.83 -0.27
C LEU A 200 -17.98 7.08 -0.08
N LEU A 201 -19.25 6.91 0.28
CA LEU A 201 -20.18 8.03 0.52
C LEU A 201 -19.82 8.87 1.76
N TYR A 202 -19.15 8.28 2.75
CA TYR A 202 -18.71 9.01 3.95
C TYR A 202 -17.48 9.90 3.73
N THR A 203 -16.80 9.79 2.59
CA THR A 203 -15.61 10.61 2.27
C THR A 203 -15.91 11.85 1.44
N SER A 204 -17.17 12.08 1.04
CA SER A 204 -17.58 13.28 0.30
C SER A 204 -18.05 14.36 1.28
N PRO A 205 -17.48 15.59 1.24
CA PRO A 205 -18.03 16.71 1.99
C PRO A 205 -19.46 16.97 1.47
N SER A 206 -20.41 17.02 2.41
CA SER A 206 -21.80 17.34 2.09
C SER A 206 -21.87 18.70 1.39
N PRO A 207 -22.64 18.85 0.27
CA PRO A 207 -22.82 20.15 -0.40
C PRO A 207 -23.57 21.19 0.44
N ARG A 208 -23.82 20.92 1.71
CA ARG A 208 -24.60 21.79 2.61
C ARG A 208 -23.76 22.65 3.57
N ASP A 209 -22.43 22.53 3.55
CA ASP A 209 -21.52 23.27 4.41
C ASP A 209 -20.73 24.34 3.65
N SER A 210 -21.34 24.96 2.64
CA SER A 210 -20.83 26.15 1.94
C SER A 210 -21.72 27.35 2.18
#